data_64c1ded1f0d07a854c08151b8a107843
#
_entry.id   64c1ded1f0d07a854c08151b8a107843
#
_cell.length_a   1.000
_cell.length_b   1.000
_cell.length_c   1.000
_cell.angle_alpha   90.00
_cell.angle_beta   90.00
_cell.angle_gamma   90.00
#
_symmetry.space_group_name_H-M   'P 1'
#
loop_
_entity.id
_entity.type
_entity.pdbx_description
1 polymer ?
#
loop_
_entity_poly.entity_id
_entity_poly.type
_entity_poly.pdbx_seq_one_letter_code
_entity_poly.pdbx_strand_id
1 'polypeptide(L)'
;MLKENLVMLRRIHGFSQEEISEKIGISRQAYAKWESGATIPDIEKCSLLAEVYGTTIDGLIKTATADGIGTVPPPPKGKNIWGSVAINERGQIVIPKGVRDKFRLTGGQRLIVASDEVGIALIPDEAFRASMEKAMEMLSEQGQGK
;
A
#
# COMPACT_ATOMS: atom_id res chain seq x y z
N MET A 1 0.10 5.10 16.95
CA MET A 1 -0.39 4.24 15.86
C MET A 1 -1.34 5.01 14.94
N LEU A 2 -2.65 5.08 15.19
CA LEU A 2 -3.56 5.84 14.31
C LEU A 2 -3.16 7.31 14.17
N LYS A 3 -2.87 8.00 15.25
CA LYS A 3 -2.49 9.42 15.25
C LYS A 3 -1.25 9.71 14.41
N GLU A 4 -0.24 8.86 14.48
CA GLU A 4 0.99 8.99 13.69
C GLU A 4 0.68 8.81 12.18
N ASN A 5 -0.17 7.85 11.84
CA ASN A 5 -0.59 7.61 10.48
C ASN A 5 -1.38 8.79 9.91
N LEU A 6 -2.27 9.39 10.71
CA LEU A 6 -3.02 10.57 10.29
C LEU A 6 -2.10 11.76 9.99
N VAL A 7 -1.13 12.03 10.87
CA VAL A 7 -0.14 13.09 10.64
C VAL A 7 0.69 12.81 9.36
N MET A 8 1.17 11.59 9.20
CA MET A 8 1.97 11.22 8.02
C MET A 8 1.17 11.35 6.72
N LEU A 9 -0.03 10.77 6.67
CA LEU A 9 -0.88 10.80 5.47
C LEU A 9 -1.28 12.23 5.11
N ARG A 10 -1.67 13.04 6.08
CA ARG A 10 -2.00 14.44 5.82
C ARG A 10 -0.83 15.20 5.21
N ARG A 11 0.36 15.03 5.75
CA ARG A 11 1.58 15.68 5.24
C ARG A 11 1.97 15.19 3.85
N ILE A 12 1.89 13.90 3.60
CA ILE A 12 2.16 13.31 2.29
C ILE A 12 1.23 13.86 1.21
N HIS A 13 -0.06 14.04 1.56
CA HIS A 13 -1.05 14.61 0.64
C HIS A 13 -1.04 16.16 0.59
N GLY A 14 -0.18 16.79 1.38
CA GLY A 14 -0.05 18.25 1.41
C GLY A 14 -1.22 18.99 2.03
N PHE A 15 -2.08 18.30 2.80
CA PHE A 15 -3.24 18.93 3.43
C PHE A 15 -2.89 19.62 4.76
N SER A 16 -3.49 20.79 4.99
CA SER A 16 -3.59 21.37 6.33
C SER A 16 -4.66 20.62 7.15
N GLN A 17 -4.66 20.83 8.47
CA GLN A 17 -5.73 20.29 9.33
C GLN A 17 -7.12 20.86 8.97
N GLU A 18 -7.17 22.09 8.47
CA GLU A 18 -8.39 22.73 7.98
C GLU A 18 -8.92 21.97 6.75
N GLU A 19 -8.10 21.83 5.72
CA GLU A 19 -8.50 21.21 4.45
C GLU A 19 -8.98 19.76 4.64
N ILE A 20 -8.30 18.95 5.46
CA ILE A 20 -8.75 17.57 5.70
C ILE A 20 -10.05 17.55 6.53
N SER A 21 -10.22 18.44 7.50
CA SER A 21 -11.43 18.49 8.30
C SER A 21 -12.65 18.89 7.47
N GLU A 22 -12.51 19.82 6.54
CA GLU A 22 -13.54 20.18 5.56
C GLU A 22 -13.92 18.99 4.67
N LYS A 23 -12.94 18.27 4.15
CA LYS A 23 -13.16 17.09 3.28
C LYS A 23 -13.98 15.99 3.94
N ILE A 24 -13.85 15.82 5.26
CA ILE A 24 -14.57 14.77 6.00
C ILE A 24 -15.71 15.30 6.87
N GLY A 25 -16.03 16.61 6.75
CA GLY A 25 -17.20 17.21 7.36
C GLY A 25 -17.13 17.33 8.88
N ILE A 26 -15.97 17.68 9.45
CA ILE A 26 -15.78 17.92 10.90
C ILE A 26 -15.11 19.27 11.14
N SER A 27 -15.03 19.70 12.41
CA SER A 27 -14.25 20.87 12.77
C SER A 27 -12.74 20.58 12.77
N ARG A 28 -11.93 21.60 12.50
CA ARG A 28 -10.47 21.51 12.62
C ARG A 28 -10.04 21.03 14.02
N GLN A 29 -10.73 21.52 15.07
CA GLN A 29 -10.41 21.14 16.45
C GLN A 29 -10.65 19.63 16.71
N ALA A 30 -11.70 19.07 16.13
CA ALA A 30 -11.96 17.63 16.22
C ALA A 30 -10.85 16.83 15.56
N TYR A 31 -10.44 17.21 14.36
CA TYR A 31 -9.34 16.56 13.65
C TYR A 31 -7.99 16.68 14.42
N ALA A 32 -7.69 17.87 14.96
CA ALA A 32 -6.49 18.10 15.76
C ALA A 32 -6.44 17.22 17.02
N LYS A 33 -7.59 16.93 17.64
CA LYS A 33 -7.67 15.97 18.76
C LYS A 33 -7.34 14.55 18.36
N TRP A 34 -7.66 14.14 17.14
CA TRP A 34 -7.27 12.81 16.60
C TRP A 34 -5.76 12.73 16.36
N GLU A 35 -5.15 13.75 15.77
CA GLU A 35 -3.70 13.78 15.57
C GLU A 35 -2.91 13.86 16.88
N SER A 36 -3.46 14.50 17.92
CA SER A 36 -2.85 14.53 19.25
C SER A 36 -3.07 13.23 20.04
N GLY A 37 -4.02 12.40 19.63
CA GLY A 37 -4.43 11.19 20.32
C GLY A 37 -5.35 11.46 21.52
N ALA A 38 -5.88 12.67 21.66
CA ALA A 38 -6.84 13.02 22.71
C ALA A 38 -8.20 12.33 22.52
N THR A 39 -8.60 12.12 21.27
CA THR A 39 -9.77 11.35 20.90
C THR A 39 -9.45 10.50 19.68
N ILE A 40 -10.32 9.55 19.37
CA ILE A 40 -10.22 8.68 18.18
C ILE A 40 -11.45 8.92 17.30
N PRO A 41 -11.32 8.84 15.96
CA PRO A 41 -12.46 8.89 15.07
C PRO A 41 -13.30 7.61 15.21
N ASP A 42 -14.61 7.72 14.98
CA ASP A 42 -15.49 6.59 14.81
C ASP A 42 -15.23 5.85 13.48
N ILE A 43 -15.89 4.71 13.29
CA ILE A 43 -15.68 3.87 12.11
C ILE A 43 -16.09 4.56 10.81
N GLU A 44 -17.13 5.40 10.83
CA GLU A 44 -17.57 6.15 9.65
C GLU A 44 -16.52 7.19 9.25
N LYS A 45 -15.97 7.90 10.20
CA LYS A 45 -14.88 8.86 9.97
C LYS A 45 -13.58 8.18 9.55
N CYS A 46 -13.28 7.01 10.11
CA CYS A 46 -12.16 6.19 9.62
C CYS A 46 -12.34 5.78 8.15
N SER A 47 -13.56 5.43 7.74
CA SER A 47 -13.87 5.08 6.35
C SER A 47 -13.66 6.27 5.41
N LEU A 48 -14.16 7.45 5.77
CA LEU A 48 -13.96 8.68 5.00
C LEU A 48 -12.48 9.07 4.90
N LEU A 49 -11.74 8.95 5.99
CA LEU A 49 -10.30 9.22 6.01
C LEU A 49 -9.54 8.24 5.10
N ALA A 50 -9.89 6.95 5.14
CA ALA A 50 -9.29 5.95 4.28
C ALA A 50 -9.55 6.25 2.79
N GLU A 51 -10.75 6.68 2.45
CA GLU A 51 -11.12 7.08 1.09
C GLU A 51 -10.33 8.32 0.63
N VAL A 52 -10.33 9.39 1.43
CA VAL A 52 -9.61 10.63 1.10
C VAL A 52 -8.10 10.40 0.95
N TYR A 53 -7.52 9.56 1.79
CA TYR A 53 -6.09 9.24 1.74
C TYR A 53 -5.74 8.08 0.78
N GLY A 54 -6.73 7.49 0.11
CA GLY A 54 -6.49 6.39 -0.83
C GLY A 54 -5.87 5.14 -0.19
N THR A 55 -6.18 4.90 1.07
CA THR A 55 -5.71 3.74 1.84
C THR A 55 -6.88 2.87 2.33
N THR A 56 -6.65 1.98 3.28
CA THR A 56 -7.68 1.15 3.92
C THR A 56 -7.84 1.52 5.39
N ILE A 57 -8.98 1.21 6.01
CA ILE A 57 -9.16 1.38 7.46
C ILE A 57 -8.08 0.60 8.22
N ASP A 58 -7.78 -0.63 7.79
CA ASP A 58 -6.71 -1.44 8.37
C ASP A 58 -5.34 -0.73 8.27
N GLY A 59 -5.06 -0.09 7.13
CA GLY A 59 -3.86 0.73 6.93
C GLY A 59 -3.80 1.93 7.86
N LEU A 60 -4.94 2.59 8.14
CA LEU A 60 -5.00 3.72 9.07
C LEU A 60 -4.63 3.33 10.50
N ILE A 61 -5.09 2.17 10.96
CA ILE A 61 -4.93 1.75 12.37
C ILE A 61 -3.69 0.93 12.65
N LYS A 62 -3.10 0.27 11.66
CA LYS A 62 -1.86 -0.49 11.77
C LYS A 62 -0.65 0.38 11.48
N THR A 63 0.42 0.12 12.20
CA THR A 63 1.72 0.76 11.92
C THR A 63 2.63 -0.28 11.29
N ALA A 64 3.16 0.04 10.13
CA ALA A 64 4.22 -0.73 9.51
C ALA A 64 5.59 -0.13 9.88
N THR A 65 6.54 -0.98 10.22
CA THR A 65 7.93 -0.60 10.44
C THR A 65 8.81 -1.37 9.46
N ALA A 66 9.83 -0.72 8.97
CA ALA A 66 10.87 -1.37 8.17
C ALA A 66 12.21 -1.17 8.86
N ASP A 67 12.96 -2.26 9.01
CA ASP A 67 14.27 -2.22 9.67
C ASP A 67 15.21 -1.24 8.94
N GLY A 68 15.87 -0.38 9.71
CA GLY A 68 16.75 0.65 9.17
C GLY A 68 16.05 1.90 8.62
N ILE A 69 14.71 1.89 8.46
CA ILE A 69 13.92 3.02 7.97
C ILE A 69 13.03 3.59 9.08
N GLY A 70 12.52 2.73 9.97
CA GLY A 70 11.60 3.10 11.03
C GLY A 70 10.13 2.95 10.62
N THR A 71 9.26 3.83 11.13
CA THR A 71 7.84 3.81 10.81
C THR A 71 7.61 4.29 9.38
N VAL A 72 6.90 3.47 8.61
CA VAL A 72 6.51 3.81 7.23
C VAL A 72 5.05 4.20 7.15
N PRO A 73 4.66 5.10 6.24
CA PRO A 73 3.28 5.50 6.09
C PRO A 73 2.40 4.33 5.63
N PRO A 74 1.09 4.39 5.93
CA PRO A 74 0.15 3.40 5.40
C PRO A 74 0.24 3.28 3.88
N PRO A 75 0.29 2.07 3.35
CA PRO A 75 0.37 1.88 1.90
C PRO A 75 -0.95 2.29 1.23
N PRO A 76 -0.91 2.72 -0.04
CA PRO A 76 -2.10 2.90 -0.84
C PRO A 76 -2.96 1.64 -0.90
N LYS A 77 -4.26 1.81 -1.13
CA LYS A 77 -5.20 0.70 -1.28
C LYS A 77 -4.71 -0.29 -2.34
N GLY A 78 -4.73 -1.56 -2.01
CA GLY A 78 -4.26 -2.63 -2.89
C GLY A 78 -2.76 -2.93 -2.80
N LYS A 79 -1.99 -2.09 -2.12
CA LYS A 79 -0.56 -2.32 -1.86
C LYS A 79 -0.33 -2.77 -0.42
N ASN A 80 0.75 -3.49 -0.18
CA ASN A 80 1.14 -3.96 1.16
C ASN A 80 2.64 -3.76 1.35
N ILE A 81 3.03 -3.38 2.55
CA ILE A 81 4.43 -3.32 2.98
C ILE A 81 4.67 -4.49 3.92
N TRP A 82 5.64 -5.33 3.60
CA TRP A 82 5.95 -6.57 4.31
C TRP A 82 7.22 -6.48 5.17
N GLY A 83 7.75 -5.27 5.34
CA GLY A 83 9.01 -5.02 6.01
C GLY A 83 10.17 -4.84 5.04
N SER A 84 11.38 -5.01 5.54
CA SER A 84 12.59 -4.94 4.75
C SER A 84 13.35 -6.27 4.80
N VAL A 85 14.14 -6.54 3.77
CA VAL A 85 15.02 -7.70 3.69
C VAL A 85 16.42 -7.25 3.28
N ALA A 86 17.44 -7.90 3.81
CA ALA A 86 18.82 -7.66 3.42
C ALA A 86 19.21 -8.51 2.21
N ILE A 87 19.97 -7.93 1.29
CA ILE A 87 20.65 -8.64 0.22
C ILE A 87 21.99 -9.15 0.76
N ASN A 88 22.30 -10.43 0.58
CA ASN A 88 23.59 -10.98 0.93
C ASN A 88 24.64 -10.73 -0.17
N GLU A 89 25.90 -11.12 0.09
CA GLU A 89 27.02 -10.93 -0.85
C GLU A 89 26.82 -11.66 -2.20
N ARG A 90 25.95 -12.66 -2.25
CA ARG A 90 25.59 -13.40 -3.48
C ARG A 90 24.41 -12.76 -4.24
N GLY A 91 23.88 -11.62 -3.77
CA GLY A 91 22.71 -10.98 -4.37
C GLY A 91 21.38 -11.67 -4.03
N GLN A 92 21.33 -12.48 -2.97
CA GLN A 92 20.12 -13.22 -2.59
C GLN A 92 19.36 -12.51 -1.48
N ILE A 93 18.03 -12.62 -1.53
CA ILE A 93 17.11 -12.19 -0.48
C ILE A 93 16.23 -13.37 -0.07
N VAL A 94 15.73 -13.33 1.17
CA VAL A 94 14.67 -14.24 1.61
C VAL A 94 13.33 -13.51 1.48
N ILE A 95 12.43 -14.05 0.69
CA ILE A 95 11.06 -13.52 0.58
C ILE A 95 10.37 -13.73 1.92
N PRO A 96 9.79 -12.66 2.54
CA PRO A 96 9.10 -12.78 3.81
C PRO A 96 8.00 -13.84 3.80
N LYS A 97 7.86 -14.56 4.92
CA LYS A 97 6.87 -15.64 5.05
C LYS A 97 5.46 -15.19 4.69
N GLY A 98 5.03 -14.01 5.14
CA GLY A 98 3.71 -13.46 4.82
C GLY A 98 3.47 -13.28 3.31
N VAL A 99 4.49 -12.89 2.55
CA VAL A 99 4.42 -12.79 1.08
C VAL A 99 4.29 -14.20 0.48
N ARG A 100 5.12 -15.15 0.93
CA ARG A 100 5.09 -16.55 0.46
C ARG A 100 3.71 -17.18 0.70
N ASP A 101 3.14 -16.97 1.88
CA ASP A 101 1.81 -17.49 2.23
C ASP A 101 0.71 -16.84 1.37
N LYS A 102 0.75 -15.53 1.21
CA LYS A 102 -0.23 -14.78 0.39
C LYS A 102 -0.28 -15.25 -1.05
N PHE A 103 0.88 -15.44 -1.66
CA PHE A 103 1.01 -15.84 -3.06
C PHE A 103 1.21 -17.36 -3.23
N ARG A 104 1.14 -18.14 -2.13
CA ARG A 104 1.34 -19.60 -2.11
C ARG A 104 2.64 -20.02 -2.78
N LEU A 105 3.71 -19.27 -2.52
CA LEU A 105 5.02 -19.54 -3.09
C LEU A 105 5.66 -20.74 -2.41
N THR A 106 6.09 -21.71 -3.20
CA THR A 106 6.78 -22.92 -2.77
C THR A 106 8.07 -23.12 -3.53
N GLY A 107 8.95 -23.98 -3.02
CA GLY A 107 10.20 -24.30 -3.68
C GLY A 107 10.00 -24.83 -5.10
N GLY A 108 10.84 -24.41 -6.04
CA GLY A 108 10.78 -24.79 -7.45
C GLY A 108 9.90 -23.90 -8.32
N GLN A 109 9.05 -23.05 -7.75
CA GLN A 109 8.30 -22.07 -8.54
C GLN A 109 9.22 -21.01 -9.12
N ARG A 110 8.83 -20.47 -10.26
CA ARG A 110 9.55 -19.41 -10.96
C ARG A 110 8.85 -18.07 -10.76
N LEU A 111 9.66 -17.04 -10.58
CA LEU A 111 9.22 -15.65 -10.53
C LEU A 111 9.77 -14.90 -11.74
N ILE A 112 8.94 -14.11 -12.39
CA ILE A 112 9.40 -13.13 -13.37
C ILE A 112 9.97 -11.95 -12.61
N VAL A 113 11.17 -11.55 -12.96
CA VAL A 113 11.83 -10.38 -12.39
C VAL A 113 11.69 -9.23 -13.37
N ALA A 114 11.00 -8.19 -12.98
CA ALA A 114 10.83 -6.97 -13.76
C ALA A 114 11.36 -5.77 -12.96
N SER A 115 11.67 -4.68 -13.63
CA SER A 115 12.10 -3.45 -12.98
C SER A 115 11.60 -2.24 -13.74
N ASP A 116 11.49 -1.14 -13.03
CA ASP A 116 11.35 0.21 -13.57
C ASP A 116 12.46 1.10 -13.00
N GLU A 117 12.33 2.42 -13.12
CA GLU A 117 13.30 3.38 -12.59
C GLU A 117 13.31 3.47 -11.05
N VAL A 118 12.27 2.96 -10.39
CA VAL A 118 12.09 3.06 -8.94
C VAL A 118 12.49 1.78 -8.22
N GLY A 119 12.25 0.61 -8.83
CA GLY A 119 12.49 -0.64 -8.13
C GLY A 119 12.30 -1.90 -8.97
N ILE A 120 12.30 -3.03 -8.28
CA ILE A 120 12.12 -4.35 -8.88
C ILE A 120 10.82 -4.98 -8.40
N ALA A 121 10.20 -5.76 -9.26
CA ALA A 121 9.03 -6.57 -8.97
C ALA A 121 9.34 -8.05 -9.19
N LEU A 122 8.84 -8.89 -8.29
CA LEU A 122 8.88 -10.35 -8.39
C LEU A 122 7.45 -10.84 -8.60
N ILE A 123 7.15 -11.38 -9.76
CA ILE A 123 5.79 -11.74 -10.17
C ILE A 123 5.74 -13.26 -10.38
N PRO A 124 4.81 -13.99 -9.72
CA PRO A 124 4.60 -15.40 -10.02
C PRO A 124 4.38 -15.62 -11.52
N ASP A 125 5.02 -16.59 -12.13
CA ASP A 125 4.99 -16.82 -13.58
C ASP A 125 3.58 -17.09 -14.10
N GLU A 126 2.75 -17.78 -13.34
CA GLU A 126 1.33 -18.00 -13.68
C GLU A 126 0.54 -16.69 -13.78
N ALA A 127 0.74 -15.78 -12.81
CA ALA A 127 0.08 -14.47 -12.81
C ALA A 127 0.56 -13.60 -13.98
N PHE A 128 1.85 -13.67 -14.30
CA PHE A 128 2.42 -12.95 -15.45
C PHE A 128 1.87 -13.47 -16.77
N ARG A 129 1.80 -14.79 -16.95
CA ARG A 129 1.21 -15.43 -18.15
C ARG A 129 -0.27 -15.05 -18.33
N ALA A 130 -1.06 -15.10 -17.25
CA ALA A 130 -2.46 -14.70 -17.27
C ALA A 130 -2.64 -13.23 -17.71
N SER A 131 -1.77 -12.34 -17.24
CA SER A 131 -1.78 -10.93 -17.65
C SER A 131 -1.41 -10.74 -19.11
N MET A 132 -0.44 -11.50 -19.62
CA MET A 132 -0.08 -11.48 -21.05
C MET A 132 -1.17 -12.00 -21.94
N GLU A 133 -1.80 -13.13 -21.61
CA GLU A 133 -2.92 -13.71 -22.36
C GLU A 133 -4.08 -12.73 -22.44
N LYS A 134 -4.44 -12.09 -21.33
CA LYS A 134 -5.48 -11.06 -21.29
C LYS A 134 -5.16 -9.86 -22.17
N ALA A 135 -3.92 -9.40 -22.17
CA ALA A 135 -3.47 -8.29 -23.02
C ALA A 135 -3.55 -8.67 -24.52
N MET A 136 -3.18 -9.89 -24.88
CA MET A 136 -3.26 -10.39 -26.26
C MET A 136 -4.70 -10.57 -26.73
N GLU A 137 -5.62 -11.04 -25.88
CA GLU A 137 -7.06 -11.12 -26.18
C GLU A 137 -7.64 -9.74 -26.47
N MET A 138 -7.33 -8.73 -25.64
CA MET A 138 -7.78 -7.34 -25.86
C MET A 138 -7.27 -6.76 -27.18
N LEU A 139 -6.04 -7.08 -27.60
CA LEU A 139 -5.48 -6.65 -28.88
C LEU A 139 -6.16 -7.33 -30.07
N SER A 140 -6.52 -8.63 -29.97
CA SER A 140 -7.23 -9.36 -31.02
C SER A 140 -8.66 -8.85 -31.19
N GLU A 141 -9.37 -8.49 -30.12
CA GLU A 141 -10.71 -7.88 -30.17
C GLU A 141 -10.69 -6.50 -30.86
N GLN A 142 -9.68 -5.69 -30.59
CA GLN A 142 -9.51 -4.39 -31.27
C GLN A 142 -9.15 -4.52 -32.74
N GLY A 143 -8.50 -5.62 -33.14
CA GLY A 143 -8.17 -5.93 -34.53
C GLY A 143 -9.38 -6.40 -35.38
N GLN A 144 -10.42 -6.92 -34.74
CA GLN A 144 -11.66 -7.36 -35.40
C GLN A 144 -12.71 -6.26 -35.58
N GLY A 145 -12.52 -5.10 -34.97
CA GLY A 145 -13.43 -3.95 -35.01
C GLY A 145 -13.20 -2.98 -36.18
N LYS A 146 -12.45 -3.36 -37.17
CA LYS A 146 -12.24 -2.56 -38.41
C LYS A 146 -12.89 -3.19 -39.61
#